data_6d27484aa1e966e2868200a7743238b5
#
_entry.id   6d27484aa1e966e2868200a7743238b5
#
_cell.length_a   1.000
_cell.length_b   1.000
_cell.length_c   1.000
_cell.angle_alpha   90.00
_cell.angle_beta   90.00
_cell.angle_gamma   90.00
#
_symmetry.space_group_name_H-M   'P 1'
#
loop_
_entity.id
_entity.type
_entity.pdbx_description
1 polymer ?
#
loop_
_entity_poly.entity_id
_entity_poly.type
_entity_poly.pdbx_seq_one_letter_code
_entity_poly.pdbx_strand_id
1 'polypeptide(L)'
;MMKDERSNLSKLTIVMTTYRRQDYALRNMHYWSNTEVILLVLDGSEQPIEKNLLESFGNNIIYRHDPVPANNRIEGAFSFINTKYAVLIADDEFYIPSAVTSCIKELDQDDTIIACSGCCLGFRVDKKADKIYGFIAYEQLINYNETMHHNSVKRLNGHMTNYVPSLIYGITRSEVWKNAYKLIAKKKFDFYAADEVQIEMYVSFAGKSKILKELMW
;
A
#
# COMPACT_ATOMS: atom_id res chain seq x y z
N MET A 1 10.37 -11.76 17.63
CA MET A 1 9.09 -11.08 17.37
C MET A 1 8.08 -11.58 18.38
N MET A 2 7.54 -10.69 19.20
CA MET A 2 6.62 -11.06 20.29
C MET A 2 5.27 -11.53 19.71
N LYS A 3 4.56 -12.42 20.45
CA LYS A 3 3.29 -13.03 20.03
C LYS A 3 2.21 -11.99 19.66
N ASP A 4 2.27 -10.81 20.25
CA ASP A 4 1.35 -9.69 20.06
C ASP A 4 1.55 -8.95 18.72
N GLU A 5 2.79 -8.92 18.20
CA GLU A 5 3.10 -8.29 16.91
C GLU A 5 2.61 -9.13 15.73
N ARG A 6 2.71 -10.46 15.83
CA ARG A 6 2.19 -11.37 14.81
C ARG A 6 0.68 -11.23 14.64
N SER A 7 -0.06 -11.19 15.75
CA SER A 7 -1.53 -11.12 15.69
C SER A 7 -2.06 -9.85 15.00
N ASN A 8 -1.30 -8.77 14.98
CA ASN A 8 -1.71 -7.53 14.31
C ASN A 8 -1.49 -7.58 12.78
N LEU A 9 -0.40 -8.17 12.32
CA LEU A 9 -0.10 -8.28 10.89
C LEU A 9 -1.14 -9.11 10.13
N SER A 10 -1.78 -10.09 10.78
CA SER A 10 -2.86 -10.91 10.18
C SER A 10 -4.13 -10.11 9.84
N LYS A 11 -4.25 -8.87 10.35
CA LYS A 11 -5.37 -7.96 10.08
C LYS A 11 -5.19 -7.16 8.78
N LEU A 12 -4.07 -7.33 8.06
CA LEU A 12 -3.72 -6.52 6.90
C LEU A 12 -3.66 -7.34 5.61
N THR A 13 -4.27 -6.82 4.56
CA THR A 13 -3.99 -7.19 3.17
C THR A 13 -3.17 -6.07 2.51
N ILE A 14 -1.97 -6.40 2.05
CA ILE A 14 -1.18 -5.56 1.16
C ILE A 14 -1.56 -5.92 -0.27
N VAL A 15 -2.06 -4.96 -1.02
CA VAL A 15 -2.39 -5.11 -2.44
C VAL A 15 -1.23 -4.55 -3.25
N MET A 16 -0.57 -5.40 -4.02
CA MET A 16 0.56 -5.03 -4.86
C MET A 16 0.19 -5.15 -6.33
N THR A 17 0.40 -4.08 -7.09
CA THR A 17 0.26 -4.13 -8.55
C THR A 17 1.62 -4.25 -9.21
N THR A 18 1.73 -5.13 -10.22
CA THR A 18 2.93 -5.26 -11.06
C THR A 18 2.57 -5.34 -12.54
N TYR A 19 3.51 -4.89 -13.39
CA TYR A 19 3.39 -4.98 -14.85
C TYR A 19 4.79 -4.99 -15.46
N ARG A 20 5.16 -6.12 -16.12
CA ARG A 20 6.48 -6.32 -16.74
C ARG A 20 7.67 -6.17 -15.77
N ARG A 21 7.43 -6.38 -14.47
CA ARG A 21 8.41 -6.23 -13.37
C ARG A 21 8.31 -7.39 -12.38
N GLN A 22 8.11 -8.60 -12.89
CA GLN A 22 7.86 -9.79 -12.07
C GLN A 22 8.99 -10.13 -11.08
N ASP A 23 10.23 -9.79 -11.41
CA ASP A 23 11.37 -9.98 -10.49
C ASP A 23 11.21 -9.13 -9.21
N TYR A 24 10.67 -7.91 -9.34
CA TYR A 24 10.36 -7.07 -8.19
C TYR A 24 9.20 -7.64 -7.37
N ALA A 25 8.18 -8.17 -8.05
CA ALA A 25 7.07 -8.83 -7.38
C ALA A 25 7.52 -10.07 -6.61
N LEU A 26 8.36 -10.93 -7.19
CA LEU A 26 8.95 -12.10 -6.53
C LEU A 26 9.76 -11.70 -5.29
N ARG A 27 10.55 -10.61 -5.37
CA ARG A 27 11.29 -10.09 -4.22
C ARG A 27 10.36 -9.70 -3.07
N ASN A 28 9.25 -9.03 -3.36
CA ASN A 28 8.23 -8.69 -2.37
C ASN A 28 7.54 -9.94 -1.79
N MET A 29 7.22 -10.93 -2.64
CA MET A 29 6.67 -12.21 -2.18
C MET A 29 7.61 -12.91 -1.19
N HIS A 30 8.93 -12.94 -1.48
CA HIS A 30 9.92 -13.49 -0.54
C HIS A 30 9.97 -12.72 0.77
N TYR A 31 9.92 -11.38 0.72
CA TYR A 31 9.96 -10.54 1.91
C TYR A 31 8.77 -10.81 2.86
N TRP A 32 7.57 -11.01 2.30
CA TRP A 32 6.34 -11.20 3.07
C TRP A 32 5.99 -12.68 3.35
N SER A 33 6.64 -13.64 2.69
CA SER A 33 6.26 -15.07 2.73
C SER A 33 6.25 -15.70 4.14
N ASN A 34 7.06 -15.19 5.07
CA ASN A 34 7.16 -15.71 6.43
C ASN A 34 6.47 -14.81 7.47
N THR A 35 5.52 -14.00 7.02
CA THR A 35 4.73 -13.11 7.89
C THR A 35 3.26 -13.56 7.91
N GLU A 36 2.45 -12.91 8.76
CA GLU A 36 1.00 -13.14 8.80
C GLU A 36 0.22 -12.17 7.90
N VAL A 37 0.90 -11.23 7.23
CA VAL A 37 0.29 -10.34 6.25
C VAL A 37 -0.23 -11.13 5.06
N ILE A 38 -1.41 -10.82 4.58
CA ILE A 38 -1.85 -11.29 3.26
C ILE A 38 -1.26 -10.38 2.20
N LEU A 39 -0.38 -10.90 1.33
CA LEU A 39 0.08 -10.19 0.15
C LEU A 39 -0.71 -10.63 -1.07
N LEU A 40 -1.53 -9.73 -1.60
CA LEU A 40 -2.32 -9.94 -2.82
C LEU A 40 -1.61 -9.29 -4.00
N VAL A 41 -1.02 -10.11 -4.86
CA VAL A 41 -0.25 -9.68 -6.02
C VAL A 41 -1.13 -9.69 -7.27
N LEU A 42 -1.27 -8.53 -7.90
CA LEU A 42 -2.08 -8.30 -9.09
C LEU A 42 -1.17 -8.04 -10.30
N ASP A 43 -0.85 -9.10 -11.01
CA ASP A 43 0.05 -9.06 -12.18
C ASP A 43 -0.76 -8.78 -13.46
N GLY A 44 -0.42 -7.69 -14.14
CA GLY A 44 -0.99 -7.31 -15.42
C GLY A 44 -0.10 -7.59 -16.63
N SER A 45 1.00 -8.30 -16.44
CA SER A 45 1.94 -8.65 -17.52
C SER A 45 1.27 -9.53 -18.57
N GLU A 46 1.83 -9.60 -19.76
CA GLU A 46 1.30 -10.41 -20.86
C GLU A 46 1.35 -11.90 -20.55
N GLN A 47 2.39 -12.33 -19.83
CA GLN A 47 2.58 -13.71 -19.39
C GLN A 47 2.62 -13.77 -17.86
N PRO A 48 2.04 -14.80 -17.22
CA PRO A 48 2.11 -14.98 -15.76
C PRO A 48 3.53 -15.35 -15.31
N ILE A 49 3.77 -15.19 -13.99
CA ILE A 49 4.94 -15.79 -13.33
C ILE A 49 4.85 -17.32 -13.47
N GLU A 50 5.99 -17.96 -13.72
CA GLU A 50 6.06 -19.42 -13.81
C GLU A 50 5.55 -20.09 -12.53
N LYS A 51 4.75 -21.16 -12.70
CA LYS A 51 4.08 -21.84 -11.60
C LYS A 51 5.05 -22.41 -10.56
N ASN A 52 6.18 -22.98 -11.01
CA ASN A 52 7.22 -23.52 -10.14
C ASN A 52 7.81 -22.49 -9.17
N LEU A 53 7.92 -21.21 -9.59
CA LEU A 53 8.38 -20.13 -8.73
C LEU A 53 7.34 -19.77 -7.66
N LEU A 54 6.05 -19.93 -7.96
CA LEU A 54 4.96 -19.63 -7.04
C LEU A 54 4.75 -20.72 -5.98
N GLU A 55 5.10 -21.97 -6.29
CA GLU A 55 4.90 -23.14 -5.38
C GLU A 55 5.73 -23.04 -4.09
N SER A 56 6.76 -22.20 -4.05
CA SER A 56 7.61 -22.00 -2.87
C SER A 56 7.00 -21.10 -1.80
N PHE A 57 5.92 -20.37 -2.13
CA PHE A 57 5.31 -19.40 -1.22
C PHE A 57 4.19 -19.99 -0.37
N GLY A 58 4.01 -19.46 0.83
CA GLY A 58 2.93 -19.85 1.75
C GLY A 58 1.56 -19.31 1.33
N ASN A 59 0.53 -19.78 2.03
CA ASN A 59 -0.88 -19.43 1.76
C ASN A 59 -1.20 -17.95 1.99
N ASN A 60 -0.30 -17.20 2.60
CA ASN A 60 -0.44 -15.75 2.78
C ASN A 60 -0.07 -14.95 1.52
N ILE A 61 0.49 -15.58 0.50
CA ILE A 61 0.79 -14.97 -0.81
C ILE A 61 -0.31 -15.40 -1.80
N ILE A 62 -1.09 -14.45 -2.26
CA ILE A 62 -2.16 -14.68 -3.24
C ILE A 62 -1.73 -14.02 -4.55
N TYR A 63 -1.37 -14.82 -5.54
CA TYR A 63 -1.01 -14.32 -6.87
C TYR A 63 -2.19 -14.41 -7.84
N ARG A 64 -2.46 -13.32 -8.53
CA ARG A 64 -3.47 -13.23 -9.58
C ARG A 64 -2.88 -12.61 -10.83
N HIS A 65 -2.97 -13.31 -11.93
CA HIS A 65 -2.62 -12.82 -13.25
C HIS A 65 -3.88 -12.42 -14.01
N ASP A 66 -3.95 -11.16 -14.43
CA ASP A 66 -5.04 -10.64 -15.24
C ASP A 66 -4.50 -9.44 -16.08
N PRO A 67 -4.28 -9.60 -17.40
CA PRO A 67 -3.66 -8.59 -18.25
C PRO A 67 -4.64 -7.46 -18.63
N VAL A 68 -5.32 -6.88 -17.66
CA VAL A 68 -6.19 -5.71 -17.77
C VAL A 68 -5.57 -4.50 -17.05
N PRO A 69 -6.08 -3.27 -17.25
CA PRO A 69 -5.61 -2.07 -16.55
C PRO A 69 -5.62 -2.22 -15.02
N ALA A 70 -4.68 -1.57 -14.32
CA ALA A 70 -4.45 -1.73 -12.89
C ALA A 70 -5.73 -1.50 -12.04
N ASN A 71 -6.51 -0.45 -12.35
CA ASN A 71 -7.74 -0.14 -11.61
C ASN A 71 -8.79 -1.26 -11.73
N ASN A 72 -8.89 -1.91 -12.90
CA ASN A 72 -9.78 -3.05 -13.10
C ASN A 72 -9.30 -4.28 -12.33
N ARG A 73 -7.98 -4.54 -12.28
CA ARG A 73 -7.40 -5.62 -11.48
C ARG A 73 -7.69 -5.42 -9.99
N ILE A 74 -7.52 -4.18 -9.50
CA ILE A 74 -7.78 -3.83 -8.10
C ILE A 74 -9.26 -4.05 -7.76
N GLU A 75 -10.20 -3.58 -8.60
CA GLU A 75 -11.64 -3.81 -8.38
C GLU A 75 -11.98 -5.30 -8.40
N GLY A 76 -11.48 -6.06 -9.37
CA GLY A 76 -11.67 -7.51 -9.47
C GLY A 76 -11.10 -8.30 -8.28
N ALA A 77 -10.21 -7.68 -7.50
CA ALA A 77 -9.56 -8.30 -6.35
C ALA A 77 -10.27 -8.03 -5.01
N PHE A 78 -11.31 -7.22 -4.95
CA PHE A 78 -11.96 -6.84 -3.69
C PHE A 78 -12.49 -8.02 -2.87
N SER A 79 -12.92 -9.10 -3.52
CA SER A 79 -13.38 -10.33 -2.84
C SER A 79 -12.26 -11.07 -2.09
N PHE A 80 -11.00 -10.82 -2.41
CA PHE A 80 -9.83 -11.41 -1.73
C PHE A 80 -9.36 -10.59 -0.53
N ILE A 81 -9.87 -9.35 -0.36
CA ILE A 81 -9.53 -8.49 0.77
C ILE A 81 -10.55 -8.72 1.89
N ASN A 82 -10.25 -9.68 2.77
CA ASN A 82 -11.11 -10.08 3.88
C ASN A 82 -10.57 -9.65 5.25
N THR A 83 -9.45 -8.96 5.28
CA THR A 83 -8.82 -8.42 6.49
C THR A 83 -9.46 -7.09 6.91
N LYS A 84 -9.23 -6.68 8.15
CA LYS A 84 -9.76 -5.42 8.71
C LYS A 84 -9.19 -4.18 8.00
N TYR A 85 -7.94 -4.30 7.52
CA TYR A 85 -7.19 -3.22 6.91
C TYR A 85 -6.64 -3.63 5.55
N ALA A 86 -6.48 -2.64 4.65
CA ALA A 86 -5.85 -2.80 3.35
C ALA A 86 -4.91 -1.63 3.06
N VAL A 87 -3.92 -1.87 2.22
CA VAL A 87 -2.99 -0.85 1.74
C VAL A 87 -2.49 -1.22 0.33
N LEU A 88 -2.26 -0.22 -0.52
CA LEU A 88 -1.58 -0.39 -1.80
C LEU A 88 -0.07 -0.29 -1.62
N ILE A 89 0.69 -1.05 -2.41
CA ILE A 89 2.14 -0.92 -2.55
C ILE A 89 2.53 -1.11 -4.02
N ALA A 90 3.56 -0.42 -4.46
CA ALA A 90 4.21 -0.73 -5.73
C ALA A 90 5.18 -1.92 -5.57
N ASP A 91 5.54 -2.56 -6.68
CA ASP A 91 6.39 -3.76 -6.67
C ASP A 91 7.86 -3.48 -6.29
N ASP A 92 8.28 -2.21 -6.30
CA ASP A 92 9.64 -1.76 -5.90
C ASP A 92 9.70 -1.10 -4.51
N GLU A 93 8.61 -1.14 -3.77
CA GLU A 93 8.48 -0.55 -2.43
C GLU A 93 8.40 -1.64 -1.35
N PHE A 94 8.71 -1.27 -0.10
CA PHE A 94 8.62 -2.16 1.06
C PHE A 94 8.07 -1.42 2.27
N TYR A 95 7.12 -2.03 2.97
CA TYR A 95 6.73 -1.59 4.30
C TYR A 95 7.58 -2.26 5.38
N ILE A 96 7.86 -1.51 6.45
CA ILE A 96 8.57 -2.00 7.63
C ILE A 96 7.55 -2.64 8.58
N PRO A 97 7.62 -3.95 8.89
CA PRO A 97 6.59 -4.66 9.65
C PRO A 97 6.31 -4.08 11.04
N SER A 98 7.31 -3.53 11.74
CA SER A 98 7.11 -2.89 13.04
C SER A 98 6.28 -1.62 12.94
N ALA A 99 6.54 -0.76 11.96
CA ALA A 99 5.75 0.45 11.72
C ALA A 99 4.33 0.13 11.24
N VAL A 100 4.17 -0.91 10.39
CA VAL A 100 2.84 -1.46 10.04
C VAL A 100 2.06 -1.86 11.30
N THR A 101 2.71 -2.56 12.21
CA THR A 101 2.11 -2.97 13.49
C THR A 101 1.71 -1.77 14.33
N SER A 102 2.54 -0.73 14.39
CA SER A 102 2.23 0.54 15.10
C SER A 102 1.00 1.22 14.47
N CYS A 103 0.91 1.32 13.15
CA CYS A 103 -0.25 1.88 12.47
C CYS A 103 -1.54 1.09 12.76
N ILE A 104 -1.49 -0.24 12.75
CA ILE A 104 -2.64 -1.09 13.06
C ILE A 104 -3.11 -0.90 14.51
N LYS A 105 -2.19 -0.76 15.47
CA LYS A 105 -2.54 -0.46 16.86
C LYS A 105 -3.30 0.86 17.00
N GLU A 106 -2.88 1.90 16.30
CA GLU A 106 -3.58 3.19 16.30
C GLU A 106 -5.00 3.08 15.73
N LEU A 107 -5.13 2.36 14.62
CA LEU A 107 -6.43 2.11 13.98
C LEU A 107 -7.36 1.25 14.85
N ASP A 108 -6.81 0.35 15.66
CA ASP A 108 -7.59 -0.49 16.58
C ASP A 108 -8.05 0.27 17.83
N GLN A 109 -7.33 1.33 18.24
CA GLN A 109 -7.63 2.11 19.45
C GLN A 109 -8.71 3.20 19.22
N ASP A 110 -8.81 3.73 18.00
CA ASP A 110 -9.77 4.82 17.69
C ASP A 110 -10.49 4.55 16.36
N ASP A 111 -11.75 4.19 16.43
CA ASP A 111 -12.57 3.90 15.25
C ASP A 111 -12.84 5.14 14.37
N THR A 112 -12.58 6.35 14.86
CA THR A 112 -12.68 7.58 14.07
C THR A 112 -11.48 7.80 13.15
N ILE A 113 -10.35 7.12 13.41
CA ILE A 113 -9.19 7.07 12.55
C ILE A 113 -9.40 5.97 11.50
N ILE A 114 -9.42 6.35 10.25
CA ILE A 114 -9.69 5.43 9.14
C ILE A 114 -8.43 5.07 8.35
N ALA A 115 -7.39 5.88 8.45
CA ALA A 115 -6.11 5.65 7.82
C ALA A 115 -4.96 6.01 8.76
N CYS A 116 -3.87 5.25 8.68
CA CYS A 116 -2.64 5.52 9.42
C CYS A 116 -1.42 5.24 8.53
N SER A 117 -0.44 6.13 8.59
CA SER A 117 0.82 6.01 7.86
C SER A 117 1.99 6.44 8.72
N GLY A 118 3.20 6.23 8.23
CA GLY A 118 4.45 6.74 8.80
C GLY A 118 5.23 7.56 7.80
N CYS A 119 6.50 7.83 8.07
CA CYS A 119 7.39 8.51 7.14
C CYS A 119 7.79 7.58 5.99
N CYS A 120 8.03 8.16 4.82
CA CYS A 120 8.55 7.45 3.65
C CYS A 120 10.01 7.82 3.41
N LEU A 121 10.84 6.85 3.06
CA LEU A 121 12.19 7.05 2.55
C LEU A 121 12.27 6.67 1.07
N GLY A 122 12.26 7.68 0.18
CA GLY A 122 12.53 7.49 -1.24
C GLY A 122 14.03 7.48 -1.52
N PHE A 123 14.53 6.48 -2.26
CA PHE A 123 15.91 6.43 -2.70
C PHE A 123 16.05 5.81 -4.09
N ARG A 124 17.13 6.14 -4.77
CA ARG A 124 17.51 5.54 -6.03
C ARG A 124 18.91 4.98 -5.94
N VAL A 125 19.04 3.72 -6.34
CA VAL A 125 20.34 3.06 -6.47
C VAL A 125 20.91 3.33 -7.86
N ASP A 126 22.09 3.90 -7.94
CA ASP A 126 22.80 4.07 -9.21
C ASP A 126 23.53 2.77 -9.58
N LYS A 127 23.25 2.26 -10.78
CA LYS A 127 23.86 1.05 -11.34
C LYS A 127 25.22 1.32 -11.99
N LYS A 128 25.95 2.38 -11.62
CA LYS A 128 27.29 2.59 -12.17
C LYS A 128 28.19 1.42 -11.84
N ALA A 129 28.37 0.61 -12.89
CA ALA A 129 29.44 -0.36 -13.19
C ALA A 129 29.95 -1.24 -12.03
N ASP A 130 29.92 -2.54 -12.25
CA ASP A 130 30.80 -3.57 -11.69
C ASP A 130 30.83 -3.77 -10.17
N LYS A 131 29.94 -3.16 -9.40
CA LYS A 131 29.80 -3.42 -7.96
C LYS A 131 28.53 -4.20 -7.68
N ILE A 132 28.67 -5.27 -6.92
CA ILE A 132 27.55 -6.11 -6.44
C ILE A 132 26.55 -5.27 -5.64
N TYR A 133 27.01 -4.20 -5.00
CA TYR A 133 26.21 -3.25 -4.26
C TYR A 133 26.29 -1.90 -4.95
N GLY A 134 25.16 -1.42 -5.50
CA GLY A 134 25.05 -0.05 -5.94
C GLY A 134 25.23 0.93 -4.78
N PHE A 135 25.38 2.20 -5.07
CA PHE A 135 25.34 3.26 -4.05
C PHE A 135 24.05 4.06 -4.20
N ILE A 136 23.57 4.62 -3.10
CA ILE A 136 22.38 5.49 -3.08
C ILE A 136 22.76 6.78 -3.81
N ALA A 137 22.14 7.02 -4.96
CA ALA A 137 22.35 8.23 -5.76
C ALA A 137 21.39 9.35 -5.37
N TYR A 138 20.27 9.02 -4.71
CA TYR A 138 19.24 9.93 -4.26
C TYR A 138 18.58 9.37 -3.02
N GLU A 139 18.35 10.23 -2.03
CA GLU A 139 17.64 9.90 -0.80
C GLU A 139 16.75 11.08 -0.41
N GLN A 140 15.51 10.80 -0.08
CA GLN A 140 14.57 11.79 0.43
C GLN A 140 13.67 11.20 1.51
N LEU A 141 13.73 11.76 2.71
CA LEU A 141 12.77 11.48 3.76
C LEU A 141 11.54 12.37 3.58
N ILE A 142 10.38 11.74 3.39
CA ILE A 142 9.10 12.42 3.19
C ILE A 142 8.29 12.32 4.48
N ASN A 143 7.92 13.48 5.03
CA ASN A 143 7.03 13.59 6.17
C ASN A 143 5.65 14.05 5.69
N TYR A 144 4.62 13.40 6.19
CA TYR A 144 3.24 13.67 5.84
C TYR A 144 2.52 14.48 6.91
N ASN A 145 1.39 15.09 6.53
CA ASN A 145 0.53 15.82 7.45
C ASN A 145 -0.68 14.99 7.83
N GLU A 146 -0.95 14.85 9.12
CA GLU A 146 -2.15 14.18 9.60
C GLU A 146 -3.41 15.05 9.44
N THR A 147 -4.56 14.41 9.27
CA THR A 147 -5.85 15.07 9.11
C THR A 147 -6.82 14.65 10.23
N MET A 148 -6.62 15.20 11.42
CA MET A 148 -7.32 14.79 12.64
C MET A 148 -8.57 15.63 12.96
N HIS A 149 -8.97 16.58 12.13
CA HIS A 149 -10.12 17.45 12.40
C HIS A 149 -11.46 16.67 12.33
N HIS A 150 -12.42 16.95 13.22
CA HIS A 150 -13.72 16.27 13.22
C HIS A 150 -14.57 16.57 11.98
N ASN A 151 -14.49 17.81 11.45
CA ASN A 151 -15.23 18.21 10.25
C ASN A 151 -14.53 17.73 8.97
N SER A 152 -15.27 17.01 8.12
CA SER A 152 -14.75 16.40 6.89
C SER A 152 -14.25 17.43 5.85
N VAL A 153 -14.94 18.56 5.71
CA VAL A 153 -14.55 19.62 4.79
C VAL A 153 -13.22 20.26 5.23
N LYS A 154 -13.03 20.43 6.55
CA LYS A 154 -11.76 20.96 7.07
C LYS A 154 -10.63 19.96 6.91
N ARG A 155 -10.87 18.65 7.05
CA ARG A 155 -9.86 17.62 6.75
C ARG A 155 -9.44 17.67 5.29
N LEU A 156 -10.42 17.63 4.39
CA LEU A 156 -10.18 17.68 2.95
C LEU A 156 -9.41 18.94 2.56
N ASN A 157 -9.85 20.12 3.02
CA ASN A 157 -9.18 21.38 2.72
C ASN A 157 -7.75 21.40 3.27
N GLY A 158 -7.54 20.96 4.52
CA GLY A 158 -6.19 20.91 5.10
C GLY A 158 -5.26 19.98 4.34
N HIS A 159 -5.75 18.81 3.92
CA HIS A 159 -4.98 17.84 3.13
C HIS A 159 -4.62 18.39 1.74
N MET A 160 -5.59 18.97 1.02
CA MET A 160 -5.39 19.47 -0.34
C MET A 160 -4.62 20.78 -0.42
N THR A 161 -4.61 21.61 0.65
CA THR A 161 -3.83 22.86 0.67
C THR A 161 -2.32 22.58 0.76
N ASN A 162 -1.93 21.54 1.48
CA ASN A 162 -0.53 21.10 1.62
C ASN A 162 -0.36 19.70 1.04
N TYR A 163 -0.82 19.50 -0.16
CA TYR A 163 -0.92 18.20 -0.78
C TYR A 163 0.42 17.50 -0.90
N VAL A 164 0.49 16.33 -0.27
CA VAL A 164 1.53 15.32 -0.49
C VAL A 164 0.80 13.97 -0.54
N PRO A 165 0.98 13.16 -1.59
CA PRO A 165 0.34 11.85 -1.67
C PRO A 165 0.79 10.97 -0.51
N SER A 166 -0.13 10.63 0.37
CA SER A 166 0.17 9.91 1.61
C SER A 166 -0.89 8.85 1.95
N LEU A 167 -2.17 9.15 1.70
CA LEU A 167 -3.27 8.29 2.09
C LEU A 167 -3.45 7.10 1.15
N ILE A 168 -3.01 7.23 -0.11
CA ILE A 168 -2.96 6.12 -1.07
C ILE A 168 -2.04 4.99 -0.57
N TYR A 169 -0.98 5.34 0.17
CA TYR A 169 0.00 4.42 0.78
C TYR A 169 -0.24 4.21 2.27
N GLY A 170 -1.30 4.80 2.83
CA GLY A 170 -1.70 4.64 4.22
C GLY A 170 -2.47 3.34 4.45
N ILE A 171 -2.19 2.66 5.57
CA ILE A 171 -2.99 1.52 6.01
C ILE A 171 -4.38 2.05 6.34
N THR A 172 -5.38 1.58 5.60
CA THR A 172 -6.74 2.10 5.62
C THR A 172 -7.72 0.98 6.00
N ARG A 173 -8.83 1.30 6.67
CA ARG A 173 -9.93 0.35 6.90
C ARG A 173 -10.42 -0.20 5.56
N SER A 174 -10.50 -1.52 5.42
CA SER A 174 -10.71 -2.20 4.13
C SER A 174 -11.95 -1.71 3.38
N GLU A 175 -13.04 -1.41 4.08
CA GLU A 175 -14.24 -0.90 3.41
C GLU A 175 -14.05 0.52 2.86
N VAL A 176 -13.32 1.39 3.57
CA VAL A 176 -12.98 2.73 3.08
C VAL A 176 -12.05 2.62 1.88
N TRP A 177 -11.03 1.75 1.97
CA TRP A 177 -10.09 1.46 0.90
C TRP A 177 -10.81 0.98 -0.36
N LYS A 178 -11.66 -0.06 -0.26
CA LYS A 178 -12.44 -0.58 -1.39
C LYS A 178 -13.31 0.49 -2.02
N ASN A 179 -13.98 1.31 -1.21
CA ASN A 179 -14.85 2.37 -1.71
C ASN A 179 -14.07 3.45 -2.47
N ALA A 180 -12.86 3.83 -2.00
CA ALA A 180 -11.99 4.78 -2.69
C ALA A 180 -11.57 4.24 -4.07
N TYR A 181 -11.10 3.00 -4.14
CA TYR A 181 -10.66 2.36 -5.38
C TYR A 181 -11.83 2.05 -6.34
N LYS A 182 -13.02 1.76 -5.82
CA LYS A 182 -14.23 1.59 -6.65
C LYS A 182 -14.61 2.84 -7.43
N LEU A 183 -14.32 4.02 -6.89
CA LEU A 183 -14.60 5.28 -7.59
C LEU A 183 -13.73 5.44 -8.83
N ILE A 184 -12.44 5.13 -8.73
CA ILE A 184 -11.52 5.25 -9.87
C ILE A 184 -11.70 4.13 -10.90
N ALA A 185 -12.12 2.93 -10.50
CA ALA A 185 -12.43 1.85 -11.43
C ALA A 185 -13.63 2.16 -12.31
N LYS A 186 -14.61 2.90 -11.79
CA LYS A 186 -15.81 3.31 -12.54
C LYS A 186 -15.58 4.46 -13.52
N LYS A 187 -14.56 5.28 -13.28
CA LYS A 187 -14.27 6.49 -14.05
C LYS A 187 -12.83 6.44 -14.54
N LYS A 188 -12.65 6.29 -15.83
CA LYS A 188 -11.33 6.36 -16.44
C LYS A 188 -10.89 7.82 -16.55
N PHE A 189 -9.76 8.16 -15.95
CA PHE A 189 -9.08 9.42 -16.18
C PHE A 189 -7.96 9.23 -17.20
N ASP A 190 -7.70 10.25 -18.01
CA ASP A 190 -6.62 10.23 -19.01
C ASP A 190 -5.24 10.43 -18.36
N PHE A 191 -5.22 10.93 -17.13
CA PHE A 191 -4.02 11.21 -16.36
C PHE A 191 -4.05 10.46 -15.03
N TYR A 192 -3.06 9.59 -14.81
CA TYR A 192 -3.01 8.70 -13.65
C TYR A 192 -3.03 9.42 -12.28
N ALA A 193 -2.43 10.63 -12.21
CA ALA A 193 -2.43 11.40 -10.96
C ALA A 193 -3.85 11.86 -10.54
N ALA A 194 -4.82 11.88 -11.47
CA ALA A 194 -6.21 12.14 -11.11
C ALA A 194 -6.82 11.00 -10.28
N ASP A 195 -6.42 9.75 -10.54
CA ASP A 195 -6.82 8.60 -9.73
C ASP A 195 -6.27 8.72 -8.30
N GLU A 196 -5.00 9.09 -8.16
CA GLU A 196 -4.35 9.33 -6.87
C GLU A 196 -5.07 10.42 -6.09
N VAL A 197 -5.26 11.60 -6.70
CA VAL A 197 -5.98 12.72 -6.08
C VAL A 197 -7.39 12.32 -5.66
N GLN A 198 -8.10 11.54 -6.48
CA GLN A 198 -9.46 11.06 -6.15
C GLN A 198 -9.47 10.17 -4.90
N ILE A 199 -8.48 9.27 -4.76
CA ILE A 199 -8.33 8.42 -3.56
C ILE A 199 -8.03 9.29 -2.34
N GLU A 200 -7.07 10.19 -2.43
CA GLU A 200 -6.64 11.09 -1.36
C GLU A 200 -7.80 11.97 -0.86
N MET A 201 -8.58 12.54 -1.79
CA MET A 201 -9.78 13.31 -1.47
C MET A 201 -10.84 12.46 -0.76
N TYR A 202 -11.10 11.25 -1.25
CA TYR A 202 -12.08 10.36 -0.65
C TYR A 202 -11.69 9.96 0.77
N VAL A 203 -10.46 9.50 0.97
CA VAL A 203 -9.98 9.05 2.27
C VAL A 203 -9.96 10.20 3.27
N SER A 204 -9.41 11.37 2.91
CA SER A 204 -9.38 12.54 3.81
C SER A 204 -10.77 13.07 4.18
N PHE A 205 -11.75 12.94 3.27
CA PHE A 205 -13.15 13.29 3.55
C PHE A 205 -13.82 12.26 4.47
N ALA A 206 -13.61 10.96 4.23
CA ALA A 206 -14.30 9.85 4.89
C ALA A 206 -14.01 9.78 6.41
N GLY A 207 -12.76 10.08 6.84
CA GLY A 207 -12.43 10.03 8.26
C GLY A 207 -11.11 10.71 8.59
N LYS A 208 -10.68 10.57 9.84
CA LYS A 208 -9.37 11.08 10.30
C LYS A 208 -8.24 10.21 9.78
N SER A 209 -7.09 10.82 9.51
CA SER A 209 -5.84 10.10 9.24
C SER A 209 -4.76 10.51 10.22
N LYS A 210 -3.99 9.54 10.72
CA LYS A 210 -2.89 9.74 11.66
C LYS A 210 -1.55 9.46 10.97
N ILE A 211 -0.53 10.24 11.30
CA ILE A 211 0.83 10.04 10.81
C ILE A 211 1.75 9.77 11.98
N LEU A 212 2.42 8.62 11.97
CA LEU A 212 3.43 8.25 12.95
C LEU A 212 4.78 8.83 12.56
N LYS A 213 5.58 9.18 13.57
CA LYS A 213 6.98 9.62 13.37
C LYS A 213 7.93 8.43 13.26
N GLU A 214 7.51 7.40 12.54
CA GLU A 214 8.27 6.18 12.30
C GLU A 214 8.49 6.02 10.79
N LEU A 215 9.65 5.53 10.39
CA LEU A 215 9.87 5.13 9.00
C LEU A 215 9.01 3.91 8.72
N MET A 216 8.10 4.02 7.75
CA MET A 216 7.16 2.96 7.42
C MET A 216 7.43 2.32 6.06
N TRP A 217 7.90 3.09 5.06
CA TRP A 217 8.12 2.59 3.71
C TRP A 217 9.06 3.47 2.88
#